data_185a6e5752468b0817663ca99e7e1f72
#
_entry.id   185a6e5752468b0817663ca99e7e1f72
#
_cell.length_a   1.000
_cell.length_b   1.000
_cell.length_c   1.000
_cell.angle_alpha   90.00
_cell.angle_beta   90.00
_cell.angle_gamma   90.00
#
_symmetry.space_group_name_H-M   'P 1'
#
loop_
_entity.id
_entity.type
_entity.pdbx_description
1 polymer ?
#
loop_
_entity_poly.entity_id
_entity_poly.type
_entity_poly.pdbx_seq_one_letter_code
_entity_poly.pdbx_strand_id
1 'polypeptide(L)'
;VEAFGVLAERVVEALLESRPGVATAAGDHRFDDRLPDLSADGLTADRSMLSDAANALSELDPDSLDVDEQVDHALLTSFVDRELFELTEIRSHEWDPLRHNPGPLLHPLLARPYAPADVRLTQLAGRLAAVPDALATARATLRDMPRIHAETAVGQFTGTAALIRDELPPLLAQAPGHLDR
;
A
#
# COMPACT_ATOMS: atom_id res chain seq x y z
N VAL A 1 -23.72 -4.96 19.82
CA VAL A 1 -22.89 -4.01 19.05
C VAL A 1 -21.46 -4.17 19.54
N GLU A 2 -20.50 -4.33 18.64
CA GLU A 2 -19.07 -4.40 18.94
C GLU A 2 -18.63 -3.04 19.51
N ALA A 3 -17.74 -3.03 20.53
CA ALA A 3 -17.19 -1.78 21.05
C ALA A 3 -16.34 -1.09 19.97
N PHE A 4 -16.44 0.25 19.87
CA PHE A 4 -15.74 1.01 18.82
C PHE A 4 -14.23 0.70 18.77
N GLY A 5 -13.53 0.62 19.90
CA GLY A 5 -12.11 0.32 19.92
C GLY A 5 -11.75 -1.00 19.24
N VAL A 6 -12.55 -2.06 19.44
CA VAL A 6 -12.32 -3.37 18.81
C VAL A 6 -12.60 -3.30 17.29
N LEU A 7 -13.68 -2.60 16.90
CA LEU A 7 -13.98 -2.35 15.49
C LEU A 7 -12.86 -1.56 14.81
N ALA A 8 -12.39 -0.48 15.42
CA ALA A 8 -11.35 0.38 14.91
C ALA A 8 -10.03 -0.39 14.72
N GLU A 9 -9.59 -1.18 15.71
CA GLU A 9 -8.42 -2.04 15.59
C GLU A 9 -8.54 -3.01 14.40
N ARG A 10 -9.68 -3.68 14.27
CA ARG A 10 -9.91 -4.63 13.17
C ARG A 10 -9.88 -3.97 11.79
N VAL A 11 -10.52 -2.79 11.67
CA VAL A 11 -10.53 -2.04 10.40
C VAL A 11 -9.14 -1.52 10.07
N VAL A 12 -8.42 -0.93 11.02
CA VAL A 12 -7.06 -0.43 10.82
C VAL A 12 -6.12 -1.57 10.44
N GLU A 13 -6.19 -2.73 11.11
CA GLU A 13 -5.36 -3.89 10.77
C GLU A 13 -5.59 -4.35 9.33
N ALA A 14 -6.84 -4.47 8.89
CA ALA A 14 -7.18 -4.85 7.52
C ALA A 14 -6.70 -3.79 6.50
N LEU A 15 -6.79 -2.50 6.83
CA LEU A 15 -6.29 -1.41 6.00
C LEU A 15 -4.76 -1.45 5.86
N LEU A 16 -4.02 -1.72 6.94
CA LEU A 16 -2.56 -1.82 6.91
C LEU A 16 -2.10 -3.03 6.11
N GLU A 17 -2.78 -4.16 6.24
CA GLU A 17 -2.46 -5.37 5.49
C GLU A 17 -2.68 -5.19 3.98
N SER A 18 -3.80 -4.57 3.56
CA SER A 18 -4.10 -4.32 2.14
C SER A 18 -3.29 -3.17 1.53
N ARG A 19 -2.68 -2.32 2.38
CA ARG A 19 -1.90 -1.14 1.98
C ARG A 19 -0.50 -1.14 2.56
N PRO A 20 0.41 -2.03 2.11
CA PRO A 20 1.77 -2.19 2.67
C PRO A 20 2.56 -0.88 2.72
N GLY A 21 2.35 0.03 1.76
CA GLY A 21 3.00 1.34 1.75
C GLY A 21 2.54 2.26 2.87
N VAL A 22 1.26 2.21 3.24
CA VAL A 22 0.71 2.95 4.39
C VAL A 22 1.27 2.38 5.69
N ALA A 23 1.29 1.04 5.81
CA ALA A 23 1.89 0.36 6.95
C ALA A 23 3.36 0.76 7.16
N THR A 24 4.19 0.67 6.11
CA THR A 24 5.59 1.11 6.14
C THR A 24 5.72 2.58 6.57
N ALA A 25 4.86 3.47 6.06
CA ALA A 25 4.90 4.90 6.40
C ALA A 25 4.49 5.16 7.85
N ALA A 26 3.59 4.36 8.40
CA ALA A 26 3.17 4.40 9.80
C ALA A 26 4.18 3.75 10.77
N GLY A 27 5.22 3.10 10.25
CA GLY A 27 6.22 2.37 11.05
C GLY A 27 5.85 0.91 11.34
N ASP A 28 4.81 0.40 10.71
CA ASP A 28 4.45 -1.02 10.76
C ASP A 28 5.14 -1.76 9.62
N HIS A 29 6.19 -2.49 9.97
CA HIS A 29 7.06 -3.18 9.02
C HIS A 29 6.68 -4.64 8.76
N ARG A 30 5.54 -5.10 9.27
CA ARG A 30 5.07 -6.50 9.10
C ARG A 30 4.78 -6.87 7.63
N PHE A 31 4.47 -5.86 6.81
CA PHE A 31 4.05 -6.04 5.41
C PHE A 31 5.07 -5.48 4.41
N ASP A 32 6.30 -5.25 4.85
CA ASP A 32 7.34 -4.65 4.02
C ASP A 32 7.82 -5.54 2.86
N ASP A 33 7.51 -6.83 2.91
CA ASP A 33 7.80 -7.80 1.85
C ASP A 33 6.74 -7.84 0.74
N ARG A 34 5.65 -7.06 0.85
CA ARG A 34 4.49 -7.14 -0.04
C ARG A 34 4.31 -5.87 -0.87
N LEU A 35 3.67 -6.03 -2.04
CA LEU A 35 3.04 -4.95 -2.82
C LEU A 35 1.52 -5.02 -2.65
N PRO A 36 0.78 -3.90 -2.85
CA PRO A 36 -0.67 -3.94 -2.90
C PRO A 36 -1.13 -4.83 -4.06
N ASP A 37 -2.17 -5.63 -3.83
CA ASP A 37 -2.75 -6.48 -4.87
C ASP A 37 -3.78 -5.68 -5.69
N LEU A 38 -3.39 -5.25 -6.88
CA LEU A 38 -4.24 -4.56 -7.84
C LEU A 38 -4.83 -5.50 -8.90
N SER A 39 -4.79 -6.81 -8.70
CA SER A 39 -5.50 -7.79 -9.52
C SER A 39 -7.02 -7.67 -9.34
N ALA A 40 -7.80 -8.25 -10.24
CA ALA A 40 -9.26 -8.27 -10.13
C ALA A 40 -9.74 -8.90 -8.81
N ASP A 41 -9.06 -9.95 -8.36
CA ASP A 41 -9.39 -10.63 -7.10
C ASP A 41 -9.00 -9.76 -5.89
N GLY A 42 -7.80 -9.14 -5.92
CA GLY A 42 -7.35 -8.22 -4.88
C GLY A 42 -8.26 -7.00 -4.74
N LEU A 43 -8.65 -6.38 -5.86
CA LEU A 43 -9.59 -5.24 -5.88
C LEU A 43 -10.98 -5.64 -5.37
N THR A 44 -11.43 -6.87 -5.66
CA THR A 44 -12.72 -7.38 -5.16
C THR A 44 -12.67 -7.61 -3.66
N ALA A 45 -11.58 -8.20 -3.15
CA ALA A 45 -11.37 -8.39 -1.73
C ALA A 45 -11.27 -7.05 -0.97
N ASP A 46 -10.53 -6.08 -1.52
CA ASP A 46 -10.38 -4.74 -0.93
C ASP A 46 -11.74 -4.00 -0.88
N ARG A 47 -12.54 -4.08 -1.95
CA ARG A 47 -13.90 -3.53 -1.97
C ARG A 47 -14.80 -4.15 -0.90
N SER A 48 -14.77 -5.48 -0.75
CA SER A 48 -15.57 -6.18 0.27
C SER A 48 -15.17 -5.71 1.66
N MET A 49 -13.88 -5.72 1.96
CA MET A 49 -13.34 -5.29 3.25
C MET A 49 -13.75 -3.85 3.58
N LEU A 50 -13.60 -2.91 2.63
CA LEU A 50 -13.99 -1.51 2.82
C LEU A 50 -15.49 -1.34 3.00
N SER A 51 -16.31 -2.09 2.25
CA SER A 51 -17.78 -2.02 2.38
C SER A 51 -18.24 -2.57 3.73
N ASP A 52 -17.65 -3.67 4.20
CA ASP A 52 -17.93 -4.24 5.51
C ASP A 52 -17.53 -3.27 6.64
N ALA A 53 -16.39 -2.60 6.49
CA ALA A 53 -15.94 -1.56 7.41
C ALA A 53 -16.90 -0.35 7.45
N ALA A 54 -17.32 0.16 6.27
CA ALA A 54 -18.27 1.27 6.18
C ALA A 54 -19.61 0.93 6.83
N ASN A 55 -20.13 -0.27 6.58
CA ASN A 55 -21.38 -0.74 7.18
C ASN A 55 -21.25 -0.82 8.72
N ALA A 56 -20.18 -1.45 9.23
CA ALA A 56 -19.97 -1.60 10.66
C ALA A 56 -19.78 -0.23 11.37
N LEU A 57 -19.08 0.72 10.75
CA LEU A 57 -18.96 2.08 11.27
C LEU A 57 -20.30 2.82 11.28
N SER A 58 -21.12 2.65 10.24
CA SER A 58 -22.44 3.30 10.15
C SER A 58 -23.47 2.77 11.14
N GLU A 59 -23.29 1.56 11.69
CA GLU A 59 -24.17 0.97 12.71
C GLU A 59 -23.90 1.52 14.12
N LEU A 60 -22.78 2.22 14.31
CA LEU A 60 -22.47 2.86 15.58
C LEU A 60 -23.16 4.22 15.69
N ASP A 61 -23.75 4.48 16.85
CA ASP A 61 -24.26 5.81 17.20
C ASP A 61 -23.08 6.65 17.74
N PRO A 62 -22.64 7.69 17.01
CA PRO A 62 -21.52 8.53 17.46
C PRO A 62 -21.79 9.22 18.80
N ASP A 63 -23.06 9.51 19.13
CA ASP A 63 -23.43 10.18 20.40
C ASP A 63 -23.26 9.25 21.62
N SER A 64 -23.10 7.94 21.37
CA SER A 64 -22.80 6.95 22.42
C SER A 64 -21.30 6.80 22.74
N LEU A 65 -20.43 7.41 21.92
CA LEU A 65 -18.97 7.37 22.04
C LEU A 65 -18.45 8.52 22.90
N ASP A 66 -17.29 8.34 23.52
CA ASP A 66 -16.61 9.48 24.14
C ASP A 66 -16.02 10.44 23.09
N VAL A 67 -15.51 11.60 23.53
CA VAL A 67 -15.06 12.67 22.61
C VAL A 67 -13.90 12.22 21.72
N ASP A 68 -12.95 11.45 22.25
CA ASP A 68 -11.80 10.97 21.49
C ASP A 68 -12.26 9.89 20.50
N GLU A 69 -13.10 8.98 20.93
CA GLU A 69 -13.70 7.96 20.06
C GLU A 69 -14.55 8.56 18.93
N GLN A 70 -15.27 9.66 19.18
CA GLN A 70 -16.04 10.37 18.13
C GLN A 70 -15.12 10.92 17.05
N VAL A 71 -13.96 11.48 17.43
CA VAL A 71 -12.96 11.98 16.47
C VAL A 71 -12.39 10.82 15.65
N ASP A 72 -11.98 9.74 16.30
CA ASP A 72 -11.42 8.57 15.64
C ASP A 72 -12.43 7.89 14.72
N HIS A 73 -13.69 7.79 15.14
CA HIS A 73 -14.79 7.29 14.31
C HIS A 73 -14.98 8.14 13.04
N ALA A 74 -15.01 9.47 13.18
CA ALA A 74 -15.17 10.37 12.04
C ALA A 74 -14.00 10.30 11.07
N LEU A 75 -12.76 10.20 11.59
CA LEU A 75 -11.55 10.05 10.78
C LEU A 75 -11.53 8.71 10.03
N LEU A 76 -11.84 7.61 10.72
CA LEU A 76 -11.85 6.27 10.14
C LEU A 76 -12.95 6.14 9.08
N THR A 77 -14.16 6.65 9.35
CA THR A 77 -15.26 6.70 8.38
C THR A 77 -14.86 7.48 7.14
N SER A 78 -14.31 8.68 7.30
CA SER A 78 -13.85 9.51 6.19
C SER A 78 -12.75 8.82 5.37
N PHE A 79 -11.85 8.08 6.03
CA PHE A 79 -10.81 7.32 5.34
C PHE A 79 -11.41 6.18 4.51
N VAL A 80 -12.29 5.38 5.10
CA VAL A 80 -12.94 4.25 4.43
C VAL A 80 -13.78 4.72 3.24
N ASP A 81 -14.58 5.78 3.41
CA ASP A 81 -15.40 6.35 2.34
C ASP A 81 -14.55 6.86 1.18
N ARG A 82 -13.44 7.53 1.47
CA ARG A 82 -12.50 7.99 0.44
C ARG A 82 -11.89 6.83 -0.33
N GLU A 83 -11.48 5.76 0.35
CA GLU A 83 -10.89 4.59 -0.31
C GLU A 83 -11.94 3.85 -1.15
N LEU A 84 -13.18 3.74 -0.68
CA LEU A 84 -14.29 3.19 -1.48
C LEU A 84 -14.55 4.04 -2.72
N PHE A 85 -14.63 5.36 -2.58
CA PHE A 85 -14.84 6.28 -3.70
C PHE A 85 -13.70 6.18 -4.73
N GLU A 86 -12.45 6.13 -4.26
CA GLU A 86 -11.27 5.94 -5.12
C GLU A 86 -11.37 4.62 -5.91
N LEU A 87 -11.77 3.54 -5.23
CA LEU A 87 -11.83 2.21 -5.82
C LEU A 87 -13.01 2.04 -6.80
N THR A 88 -14.17 2.66 -6.51
CA THR A 88 -15.41 2.41 -7.24
C THR A 88 -15.72 3.46 -8.29
N GLU A 89 -15.46 4.75 -8.00
CA GLU A 89 -15.83 5.87 -8.84
C GLU A 89 -14.63 6.42 -9.63
N ILE A 90 -13.53 6.75 -8.96
CA ILE A 90 -12.34 7.28 -9.63
C ILE A 90 -11.63 6.20 -10.42
N ARG A 91 -11.46 5.02 -9.84
CA ARG A 91 -10.85 3.84 -10.46
C ARG A 91 -9.47 4.13 -11.06
N SER A 92 -8.64 4.90 -10.36
CA SER A 92 -7.33 5.33 -10.86
C SER A 92 -6.41 4.16 -11.22
N HIS A 93 -6.61 2.99 -10.63
CA HIS A 93 -5.91 1.76 -10.99
C HIS A 93 -6.12 1.32 -12.46
N GLU A 94 -7.16 1.83 -13.14
CA GLU A 94 -7.45 1.48 -14.53
C GLU A 94 -6.85 2.44 -15.55
N TRP A 95 -6.57 3.69 -15.17
CA TRP A 95 -6.14 4.73 -16.11
C TRP A 95 -4.88 5.50 -15.70
N ASP A 96 -4.49 5.43 -14.42
CA ASP A 96 -3.29 6.13 -13.94
C ASP A 96 -2.10 5.17 -13.76
N PRO A 97 -1.14 5.16 -14.70
CA PRO A 97 0.02 4.28 -14.61
C PRO A 97 0.91 4.58 -13.40
N LEU A 98 0.81 5.76 -12.79
CA LEU A 98 1.58 6.14 -11.62
C LEU A 98 1.22 5.29 -10.38
N ARG A 99 -0.03 4.82 -10.31
CA ARG A 99 -0.52 3.92 -9.25
C ARG A 99 0.19 2.56 -9.24
N HIS A 100 0.75 2.17 -10.37
CA HIS A 100 1.43 0.88 -10.55
C HIS A 100 2.96 0.98 -10.39
N ASN A 101 3.49 2.17 -10.10
CA ASN A 101 4.94 2.34 -9.90
C ASN A 101 5.35 1.82 -8.52
N PRO A 102 6.20 0.77 -8.42
CA PRO A 102 6.66 0.26 -7.14
C PRO A 102 7.69 1.16 -6.44
N GLY A 103 8.25 2.15 -7.12
CA GLY A 103 9.34 3.00 -6.62
C GLY A 103 9.08 3.60 -5.24
N PRO A 104 7.92 4.24 -4.98
CA PRO A 104 7.58 4.78 -3.66
C PRO A 104 7.54 3.73 -2.54
N LEU A 105 7.27 2.47 -2.88
CA LEU A 105 7.25 1.35 -1.93
C LEU A 105 8.65 0.77 -1.68
N LEU A 106 9.52 0.81 -2.68
CA LEU A 106 10.89 0.29 -2.59
C LEU A 106 11.84 1.28 -1.90
N HIS A 107 11.67 2.58 -2.17
CA HIS A 107 12.56 3.62 -1.66
C HIS A 107 12.73 3.62 -0.13
N PRO A 108 11.68 3.49 0.71
CA PRO A 108 11.86 3.48 2.17
C PRO A 108 12.75 2.33 2.65
N LEU A 109 12.68 1.15 2.02
CA LEU A 109 13.47 -0.01 2.39
C LEU A 109 14.95 0.16 2.00
N LEU A 110 15.21 0.87 0.92
CA LEU A 110 16.58 1.17 0.45
C LEU A 110 17.21 2.29 1.28
N ALA A 111 16.50 3.41 1.45
CA ALA A 111 17.06 4.66 1.94
C ALA A 111 16.97 4.85 3.46
N ARG A 112 15.97 4.25 4.15
CA ARG A 112 15.75 4.49 5.59
C ARG A 112 16.37 3.39 6.45
N PRO A 113 17.27 3.72 7.39
CA PRO A 113 17.90 2.72 8.27
C PRO A 113 17.01 2.38 9.49
N TYR A 114 15.74 1.97 9.26
CA TYR A 114 14.80 1.61 10.33
C TYR A 114 15.08 0.24 10.97
N ALA A 115 15.86 -0.60 10.29
CA ALA A 115 16.25 -1.93 10.74
C ALA A 115 17.64 -2.28 10.19
N PRO A 116 18.30 -3.35 10.71
CA PRO A 116 19.54 -3.87 10.14
C PRO A 116 19.41 -4.16 8.63
N ALA A 117 20.54 -4.05 7.91
CA ALA A 117 20.54 -4.15 6.45
C ALA A 117 20.04 -5.53 5.94
N ASP A 118 20.36 -6.61 6.63
CA ASP A 118 19.90 -7.97 6.29
C ASP A 118 18.37 -8.13 6.39
N VAL A 119 17.76 -7.51 7.41
CA VAL A 119 16.31 -7.49 7.58
C VAL A 119 15.67 -6.71 6.42
N ARG A 120 16.15 -5.49 6.13
CA ARG A 120 15.63 -4.67 5.03
C ARG A 120 15.81 -5.33 3.66
N LEU A 121 16.93 -6.02 3.45
CA LEU A 121 17.19 -6.77 2.21
C LEU A 121 16.23 -7.95 2.04
N THR A 122 15.90 -8.65 3.12
CA THR A 122 14.92 -9.75 3.08
C THR A 122 13.54 -9.23 2.66
N GLN A 123 13.08 -8.14 3.27
CA GLN A 123 11.81 -7.50 2.93
C GLN A 123 11.82 -6.96 1.49
N LEU A 124 12.89 -6.29 1.10
CA LEU A 124 13.06 -5.77 -0.25
C LEU A 124 13.03 -6.89 -1.31
N ALA A 125 13.66 -8.03 -1.02
CA ALA A 125 13.63 -9.18 -1.94
C ALA A 125 12.19 -9.68 -2.17
N GLY A 126 11.36 -9.74 -1.14
CA GLY A 126 9.93 -10.08 -1.27
C GLY A 126 9.19 -9.11 -2.20
N ARG A 127 9.34 -7.78 -1.97
CA ARG A 127 8.74 -6.77 -2.85
C ARG A 127 9.23 -6.86 -4.29
N LEU A 128 10.54 -7.01 -4.49
CA LEU A 128 11.12 -7.12 -5.84
C LEU A 128 10.63 -8.37 -6.57
N ALA A 129 10.47 -9.49 -5.86
CA ALA A 129 9.92 -10.71 -6.44
C ALA A 129 8.47 -10.56 -6.92
N ALA A 130 7.68 -9.69 -6.28
CA ALA A 130 6.29 -9.41 -6.67
C ALA A 130 6.17 -8.41 -7.84
N VAL A 131 7.22 -7.66 -8.19
CA VAL A 131 7.17 -6.62 -9.24
C VAL A 131 6.76 -7.15 -10.61
N PRO A 132 7.27 -8.29 -11.11
CA PRO A 132 6.88 -8.81 -12.43
C PRO A 132 5.37 -9.04 -12.56
N ASP A 133 4.74 -9.65 -11.56
CA ASP A 133 3.31 -9.94 -11.56
C ASP A 133 2.49 -8.65 -11.41
N ALA A 134 2.92 -7.72 -10.56
CA ALA A 134 2.29 -6.40 -10.44
C ALA A 134 2.34 -5.63 -11.77
N LEU A 135 3.44 -5.68 -12.51
CA LEU A 135 3.56 -5.06 -13.83
C LEU A 135 2.75 -5.79 -14.91
N ALA A 136 2.60 -7.11 -14.81
CA ALA A 136 1.71 -7.88 -15.69
C ALA A 136 0.24 -7.47 -15.45
N THR A 137 -0.18 -7.33 -14.21
CA THR A 137 -1.49 -6.79 -13.81
C THR A 137 -1.69 -5.38 -14.37
N ALA A 138 -0.73 -4.48 -14.20
CA ALA A 138 -0.79 -3.13 -14.75
C ALA A 138 -1.03 -3.12 -16.26
N ARG A 139 -0.30 -3.94 -17.02
CA ARG A 139 -0.48 -4.06 -18.48
C ARG A 139 -1.85 -4.59 -18.89
N ALA A 140 -2.44 -5.47 -18.08
CA ALA A 140 -3.77 -6.02 -18.34
C ALA A 140 -4.91 -5.04 -18.00
N THR A 141 -4.68 -4.15 -17.03
CA THR A 141 -5.71 -3.29 -16.44
C THR A 141 -5.72 -1.89 -17.05
N LEU A 142 -4.54 -1.31 -17.32
CA LEU A 142 -4.42 0.08 -17.77
C LEU A 142 -5.02 0.29 -19.16
N ARG A 143 -5.90 1.32 -19.25
CA ARG A 143 -6.56 1.76 -20.47
C ARG A 143 -6.82 3.27 -20.41
N ASP A 144 -7.00 3.89 -21.55
CA ASP A 144 -7.39 5.32 -21.67
C ASP A 144 -6.54 6.28 -20.84
N MET A 145 -5.25 5.97 -20.70
CA MET A 145 -4.31 6.76 -19.88
C MET A 145 -4.19 8.19 -20.41
N PRO A 146 -4.40 9.23 -19.58
CA PRO A 146 -4.11 10.59 -19.98
C PRO A 146 -2.63 10.73 -20.38
N ARG A 147 -2.38 11.44 -21.49
CA ARG A 147 -1.03 11.58 -22.05
C ARG A 147 -0.01 12.07 -21.01
N ILE A 148 -0.40 13.05 -20.21
CA ILE A 148 0.51 13.62 -19.19
C ILE A 148 0.89 12.57 -18.11
N HIS A 149 -0.06 11.69 -17.71
CA HIS A 149 0.22 10.61 -16.76
C HIS A 149 1.16 9.57 -17.37
N ALA A 150 0.93 9.20 -18.65
CA ALA A 150 1.78 8.24 -19.35
C ALA A 150 3.22 8.77 -19.53
N GLU A 151 3.39 10.02 -19.94
CA GLU A 151 4.70 10.68 -20.09
C GLU A 151 5.41 10.79 -18.74
N THR A 152 4.70 11.17 -17.68
CA THR A 152 5.24 11.22 -16.30
C THR A 152 5.66 9.83 -15.81
N ALA A 153 4.82 8.83 -16.07
CA ALA A 153 5.11 7.45 -15.66
C ALA A 153 6.40 6.90 -16.28
N VAL A 154 6.66 7.19 -17.57
CA VAL A 154 7.93 6.79 -18.22
C VAL A 154 9.13 7.33 -17.45
N GLY A 155 9.11 8.59 -17.04
CA GLY A 155 10.17 9.19 -16.23
C GLY A 155 10.30 8.54 -14.85
N GLN A 156 9.18 8.34 -14.16
CA GLN A 156 9.17 7.76 -12.82
C GLN A 156 9.60 6.28 -12.80
N PHE A 157 9.15 5.46 -13.72
CA PHE A 157 9.59 4.07 -13.82
C PHE A 157 11.08 3.97 -14.18
N THR A 158 11.58 4.87 -15.04
CA THR A 158 13.02 4.98 -15.32
C THR A 158 13.79 5.36 -14.06
N GLY A 159 13.29 6.32 -13.29
CA GLY A 159 13.86 6.69 -11.99
C GLY A 159 13.83 5.54 -10.98
N THR A 160 12.75 4.76 -10.94
CA THR A 160 12.66 3.56 -10.08
C THR A 160 13.71 2.51 -10.45
N ALA A 161 13.93 2.26 -11.74
CA ALA A 161 14.98 1.36 -12.18
C ALA A 161 16.39 1.86 -11.84
N ALA A 162 16.61 3.18 -11.93
CA ALA A 162 17.86 3.81 -11.50
C ALA A 162 18.05 3.71 -9.98
N LEU A 163 17.00 3.99 -9.19
CA LEU A 163 17.03 3.86 -7.74
C LEU A 163 17.50 2.47 -7.30
N ILE A 164 16.92 1.41 -7.87
CA ILE A 164 17.31 0.03 -7.54
C ILE A 164 18.79 -0.21 -7.91
N ARG A 165 19.21 0.22 -9.08
CA ARG A 165 20.58 0.02 -9.58
C ARG A 165 21.62 0.72 -8.71
N ASP A 166 21.29 1.93 -8.23
CA ASP A 166 22.25 2.81 -7.57
C ASP A 166 22.27 2.59 -6.05
N GLU A 167 21.11 2.29 -5.42
CA GLU A 167 20.97 2.19 -3.95
C GLU A 167 21.09 0.75 -3.42
N LEU A 168 20.79 -0.28 -4.25
CA LEU A 168 20.89 -1.66 -3.81
C LEU A 168 22.34 -2.11 -3.51
N PRO A 169 23.37 -1.81 -4.33
CA PRO A 169 24.73 -2.25 -4.05
C PRO A 169 25.30 -1.71 -2.73
N PRO A 170 25.12 -0.43 -2.33
CA PRO A 170 25.56 0.05 -1.02
C PRO A 170 24.85 -0.65 0.13
N LEU A 171 23.57 -1.03 -0.02
CA LEU A 171 22.84 -1.76 1.01
C LEU A 171 23.33 -3.21 1.13
N LEU A 172 23.58 -3.89 0.01
CA LEU A 172 24.17 -5.23 -0.01
C LEU A 172 25.58 -5.27 0.65
N ALA A 173 26.37 -4.22 0.46
CA ALA A 173 27.70 -4.11 1.09
C ALA A 173 27.64 -4.05 2.63
N GLN A 174 26.50 -3.66 3.20
CA GLN A 174 26.29 -3.63 4.66
C GLN A 174 25.91 -5.01 5.23
N ALA A 175 25.53 -5.97 4.40
CA ALA A 175 25.15 -7.32 4.80
C ALA A 175 25.75 -8.37 3.85
N PRO A 176 27.08 -8.55 3.82
CA PRO A 176 27.75 -9.39 2.82
C PRO A 176 27.31 -10.86 2.85
N GLY A 177 26.94 -11.40 4.00
CA GLY A 177 26.44 -12.78 4.12
C GLY A 177 25.02 -12.99 3.56
N HIS A 178 24.35 -11.96 3.11
CA HIS A 178 23.02 -12.05 2.49
C HIS A 178 23.07 -12.57 1.04
N LEU A 179 24.19 -12.38 0.36
CA LEU A 179 24.41 -12.82 -1.02
C LEU A 179 24.64 -14.34 -1.14
N ASP A 180 24.94 -15.01 -0.04
CA ASP A 180 25.28 -16.45 0.00
C ASP A 180 24.05 -17.33 0.31
N ARG A 181 22.86 -16.76 0.40
CA ARG A 181 21.59 -17.43 0.72
C ARG A 181 20.60 -17.31 -0.43
#